data_2bce48557705344a3c6e5006d1427a7f
#
_entry.id   2bce48557705344a3c6e5006d1427a7f
#
_cell.length_a   1.000
_cell.length_b   1.000
_cell.length_c   1.000
_cell.angle_alpha   90.00
_cell.angle_beta   90.00
_cell.angle_gamma   90.00
#
_symmetry.space_group_name_H-M   'P 1'
#
loop_
_entity.id
_entity.type
_entity.pdbx_description
1 polymer ?
#
loop_
_entity_poly.entity_id
_entity_poly.type
_entity_poly.pdbx_seq_one_letter_code
_entity_poly.pdbx_strand_id
1 'polypeptide(L)'
;MDYLYETPWWLPTGIALVGVVLISNGRGRLLKRAGIVIVVLAAALAVAGHLLESDRERVVASSARLIRAAGAGQWDTVRSVLHPDVAVRGMWNGRDEVLSNGRAAAERWALRWAEMSATTPGRQVDNEFSIQVQARARFEEGVANVSNWELIWIKEGDRWLLYEVSPVDGPGLAAEMVRQYMRGRPR
;
A
#
# COMPACT_ATOMS: atom_id res chain seq x y z
N MET A 1 9.53 -4.62 16.74
CA MET A 1 10.19 -3.32 17.05
C MET A 1 10.32 -2.45 15.80
N ASP A 2 9.27 -2.39 14.96
CA ASP A 2 9.33 -1.78 13.62
C ASP A 2 8.72 -0.38 13.52
N TYR A 3 8.33 0.20 14.65
CA TYR A 3 7.69 1.52 14.73
C TYR A 3 8.65 2.73 14.56
N LEU A 4 9.95 2.49 14.38
CA LEU A 4 10.94 3.57 14.30
C LEU A 4 11.23 4.06 12.88
N TYR A 5 10.67 3.43 11.85
CA TYR A 5 10.94 3.78 10.44
C TYR A 5 9.82 4.55 9.73
N GLU A 6 8.66 4.66 10.35
CA GLU A 6 7.57 5.49 9.81
C GLU A 6 7.81 6.93 10.24
N THR A 7 8.18 7.76 9.29
CA THR A 7 8.47 9.20 9.39
C THR A 7 8.74 9.64 10.82
N PRO A 8 9.97 9.83 11.26
CA PRO A 8 10.25 10.10 12.67
C PRO A 8 9.75 11.49 13.05
N TRP A 9 8.44 11.60 13.24
CA TRP A 9 7.75 12.84 13.69
C TRP A 9 8.38 13.41 14.97
N TRP A 10 9.05 12.58 15.76
CA TRP A 10 9.80 12.99 16.94
C TRP A 10 11.02 13.85 16.60
N LEU A 11 11.59 13.71 15.40
CA LEU A 11 12.79 14.44 14.98
C LEU A 11 12.51 15.95 14.78
N PRO A 12 11.52 16.38 13.99
CA PRO A 12 11.12 17.78 13.90
C PRO A 12 10.65 18.32 15.25
N THR A 13 9.95 17.51 16.05
CA THR A 13 9.47 17.89 17.39
C THR A 13 10.64 18.13 18.37
N GLY A 14 11.65 17.26 18.36
CA GLY A 14 12.87 17.42 19.15
C GLY A 14 13.65 18.67 18.77
N ILE A 15 13.81 18.93 17.47
CA ILE A 15 14.49 20.13 16.96
C ILE A 15 13.70 21.40 17.36
N ALA A 16 12.36 21.39 17.24
CA ALA A 16 11.53 22.51 17.64
C ALA A 16 11.64 22.81 19.13
N LEU A 17 11.66 21.77 19.99
CA LEU A 17 11.86 21.93 21.44
C LEU A 17 13.21 22.59 21.78
N VAL A 18 14.30 22.20 21.12
CA VAL A 18 15.60 22.85 21.30
C VAL A 18 15.53 24.32 20.92
N GLY A 19 14.88 24.64 19.82
CA GLY A 19 14.66 26.03 19.40
C GLY A 19 13.87 26.86 20.43
N VAL A 20 12.80 26.30 20.98
CA VAL A 20 11.99 26.94 22.05
C VAL A 20 12.82 27.17 23.32
N VAL A 21 13.62 26.20 23.75
CA VAL A 21 14.50 26.35 24.91
C VAL A 21 15.53 27.46 24.70
N LEU A 22 16.11 27.58 23.50
CA LEU A 22 17.04 28.67 23.16
C LEU A 22 16.36 30.04 23.17
N ILE A 23 15.10 30.13 22.72
CA ILE A 23 14.33 31.37 22.75
C ILE A 23 14.02 31.77 24.22
N SER A 24 13.63 30.79 25.05
CA SER A 24 13.19 31.03 26.41
C SER A 24 14.32 31.33 27.37
N ASN A 25 15.46 30.62 27.26
CA ASN A 25 16.59 30.71 28.18
C ASN A 25 17.75 31.57 27.63
N GLY A 26 17.69 31.98 26.40
CA GLY A 26 18.75 32.75 25.74
C GLY A 26 18.84 34.20 26.29
N ARG A 27 19.93 34.51 26.99
CA ARG A 27 20.21 35.87 27.52
C ARG A 27 20.72 36.86 26.47
N GLY A 28 20.98 36.42 25.23
CA GLY A 28 21.49 37.24 24.12
C GLY A 28 20.58 37.29 22.90
N ARG A 29 20.56 38.43 22.19
CA ARG A 29 19.79 38.60 20.95
C ARG A 29 20.15 37.55 19.87
N LEU A 30 21.41 37.10 19.82
CA LEU A 30 21.90 36.08 18.90
C LEU A 30 21.29 34.70 19.19
N LEU A 31 21.22 34.28 20.45
CA LEU A 31 20.64 33.01 20.86
C LEU A 31 19.13 32.96 20.57
N LYS A 32 18.41 34.07 20.81
CA LYS A 32 16.98 34.14 20.46
C LYS A 32 16.72 34.05 18.95
N ARG A 33 17.57 34.73 18.12
CA ARG A 33 17.46 34.62 16.67
C ARG A 33 17.78 33.20 16.18
N ALA A 34 18.82 32.56 16.71
CA ALA A 34 19.14 31.17 16.40
C ALA A 34 17.98 30.21 16.75
N GLY A 35 17.35 30.41 17.92
CA GLY A 35 16.19 29.61 18.34
C GLY A 35 15.00 29.77 17.35
N ILE A 36 14.73 30.99 16.88
CA ILE A 36 13.66 31.23 15.88
C ILE A 36 13.98 30.50 14.57
N VAL A 37 15.22 30.59 14.08
CA VAL A 37 15.64 29.90 12.85
C VAL A 37 15.48 28.39 12.98
N ILE A 38 15.83 27.81 14.12
CA ILE A 38 15.69 26.37 14.38
C ILE A 38 14.21 25.96 14.38
N VAL A 39 13.32 26.74 15.00
CA VAL A 39 11.88 26.45 14.99
C VAL A 39 11.32 26.52 13.56
N VAL A 40 11.70 27.52 12.77
CA VAL A 40 11.26 27.66 11.37
C VAL A 40 11.76 26.50 10.53
N LEU A 41 13.04 26.09 10.69
CA LEU A 41 13.58 24.90 10.02
C LEU A 41 12.87 23.62 10.43
N ALA A 42 12.57 23.43 11.70
CA ALA A 42 11.81 22.26 12.17
C ALA A 42 10.39 22.23 11.58
N ALA A 43 9.72 23.37 11.52
CA ALA A 43 8.41 23.49 10.88
C ALA A 43 8.49 23.19 9.37
N ALA A 44 9.49 23.71 8.67
CA ALA A 44 9.71 23.43 7.24
C ALA A 44 9.98 21.94 7.00
N LEU A 45 10.79 21.28 7.83
CA LEU A 45 11.06 19.83 7.75
C LEU A 45 9.79 19.02 8.04
N ALA A 46 8.97 19.41 9.00
CA ALA A 46 7.71 18.74 9.28
C ALA A 46 6.73 18.85 8.11
N VAL A 47 6.61 20.05 7.52
CA VAL A 47 5.77 20.26 6.33
C VAL A 47 6.31 19.48 5.13
N ALA A 48 7.61 19.50 4.87
CA ALA A 48 8.22 18.74 3.79
C ALA A 48 8.02 17.23 3.99
N GLY A 49 8.21 16.73 5.22
CA GLY A 49 7.96 15.31 5.54
C GLY A 49 6.49 14.90 5.37
N HIS A 50 5.56 15.82 5.63
CA HIS A 50 4.13 15.56 5.42
C HIS A 50 3.70 15.66 3.95
N LEU A 51 4.38 16.50 3.16
CA LEU A 51 4.09 16.65 1.72
C LEU A 51 4.77 15.61 0.85
N LEU A 52 5.88 15.03 1.32
CA LEU A 52 6.62 13.98 0.63
C LEU A 52 6.11 12.62 1.08
N GLU A 53 4.96 12.21 0.56
CA GLU A 53 4.48 10.84 0.69
C GLU A 53 5.55 9.89 0.10
N SER A 54 6.06 8.98 0.90
CA SER A 54 7.07 8.02 0.47
C SER A 54 6.49 7.08 -0.59
N ASP A 55 7.32 6.58 -1.50
CA ASP A 55 6.90 5.60 -2.51
C ASP A 55 6.26 4.36 -1.84
N ARG A 56 6.74 3.99 -0.65
CA ARG A 56 6.13 2.93 0.18
C ARG A 56 4.70 3.26 0.59
N GLU A 57 4.46 4.45 1.11
CA GLU A 57 3.11 4.88 1.54
C GLU A 57 2.14 4.90 0.36
N ARG A 58 2.59 5.39 -0.80
CA ARG A 58 1.81 5.36 -2.04
C ARG A 58 1.45 3.95 -2.48
N VAL A 59 2.40 3.02 -2.43
CA VAL A 59 2.15 1.61 -2.78
C VAL A 59 1.20 0.96 -1.80
N VAL A 60 1.38 1.16 -0.49
CA VAL A 60 0.48 0.63 0.55
C VAL A 60 -0.94 1.20 0.39
N ALA A 61 -1.06 2.51 0.20
CA ALA A 61 -2.36 3.16 -0.02
C ALA A 61 -3.04 2.67 -1.32
N SER A 62 -2.26 2.50 -2.39
CA SER A 62 -2.75 1.96 -3.68
C SER A 62 -3.19 0.51 -3.54
N SER A 63 -2.47 -0.32 -2.79
CA SER A 63 -2.85 -1.71 -2.50
C SER A 63 -4.16 -1.79 -1.70
N ALA A 64 -4.29 -0.97 -0.66
CA ALA A 64 -5.52 -0.91 0.12
C ALA A 64 -6.71 -0.40 -0.71
N ARG A 65 -6.48 0.59 -1.56
CA ARG A 65 -7.50 1.13 -2.49
C ARG A 65 -7.93 0.09 -3.52
N LEU A 66 -6.98 -0.65 -4.10
CA LEU A 66 -7.24 -1.73 -5.06
C LEU A 66 -8.14 -2.81 -4.46
N ILE A 67 -7.75 -3.34 -3.29
CA ILE A 67 -8.48 -4.42 -2.61
C ILE A 67 -9.90 -3.97 -2.25
N ARG A 68 -10.05 -2.76 -1.71
CA ARG A 68 -11.36 -2.19 -1.38
C ARG A 68 -12.22 -1.95 -2.61
N ALA A 69 -11.63 -1.42 -3.69
CA ALA A 69 -12.34 -1.19 -4.95
C ALA A 69 -12.83 -2.51 -5.57
N ALA A 70 -12.01 -3.56 -5.56
CA ALA A 70 -12.41 -4.89 -6.01
C ALA A 70 -13.56 -5.45 -5.17
N GLY A 71 -13.48 -5.33 -3.83
CA GLY A 71 -14.55 -5.73 -2.91
C GLY A 71 -15.85 -4.95 -3.09
N ALA A 72 -15.78 -3.69 -3.54
CA ALA A 72 -16.94 -2.84 -3.83
C ALA A 72 -17.43 -2.93 -5.27
N GLY A 73 -16.83 -3.76 -6.12
CA GLY A 73 -17.20 -3.88 -7.55
C GLY A 73 -16.84 -2.66 -8.39
N GLN A 74 -15.94 -1.78 -7.91
CA GLN A 74 -15.50 -0.56 -8.59
C GLN A 74 -14.41 -0.86 -9.62
N TRP A 75 -14.75 -1.59 -10.68
CA TRP A 75 -13.79 -2.13 -11.65
C TRP A 75 -13.03 -1.06 -12.44
N ASP A 76 -13.60 0.13 -12.64
CA ASP A 76 -12.90 1.25 -13.27
C ASP A 76 -11.76 1.77 -12.37
N THR A 77 -11.98 1.81 -11.06
CA THR A 77 -10.94 2.13 -10.10
C THR A 77 -9.84 1.06 -10.10
N VAL A 78 -10.21 -0.22 -10.12
CA VAL A 78 -9.26 -1.34 -10.27
C VAL A 78 -8.45 -1.16 -11.54
N ARG A 79 -9.12 -0.94 -12.69
CA ARG A 79 -8.47 -0.72 -13.99
C ARG A 79 -7.42 0.39 -13.95
N SER A 80 -7.69 1.47 -13.25
CA SER A 80 -6.83 2.66 -13.22
C SER A 80 -5.47 2.44 -12.54
N VAL A 81 -5.35 1.41 -11.71
CA VAL A 81 -4.11 1.07 -10.97
C VAL A 81 -3.40 -0.16 -11.52
N LEU A 82 -3.97 -0.85 -12.51
CA LEU A 82 -3.33 -1.99 -13.15
C LEU A 82 -2.42 -1.56 -14.30
N HIS A 83 -1.22 -2.14 -14.37
CA HIS A 83 -0.36 -2.03 -15.54
C HIS A 83 -1.00 -2.71 -16.76
N PRO A 84 -0.75 -2.26 -18.01
CA PRO A 84 -1.26 -2.95 -19.21
C PRO A 84 -0.93 -4.45 -19.26
N ASP A 85 0.29 -4.80 -18.86
CA ASP A 85 0.81 -6.17 -18.86
C ASP A 85 0.71 -6.86 -17.50
N VAL A 86 -0.23 -6.42 -16.64
CA VAL A 86 -0.41 -7.03 -15.32
C VAL A 86 -0.67 -8.52 -15.42
N ALA A 87 -0.06 -9.29 -14.53
CA ALA A 87 -0.24 -10.73 -14.46
C ALA A 87 -0.76 -11.17 -13.08
N VAL A 88 -1.65 -12.16 -13.07
CA VAL A 88 -1.93 -12.96 -11.88
C VAL A 88 -1.22 -14.30 -12.09
N ARG A 89 -0.17 -14.54 -11.31
CA ARG A 89 0.78 -15.64 -11.53
C ARG A 89 0.08 -16.99 -11.69
N GLY A 90 0.33 -17.62 -12.83
CA GLY A 90 -0.24 -18.92 -13.15
C GLY A 90 -1.70 -18.93 -13.58
N MET A 91 -2.34 -17.76 -13.73
CA MET A 91 -3.77 -17.69 -14.07
C MET A 91 -4.07 -16.80 -15.28
N TRP A 92 -3.77 -15.50 -15.19
CA TRP A 92 -4.23 -14.49 -16.17
C TRP A 92 -3.10 -13.55 -16.54
N ASN A 93 -3.08 -13.08 -17.78
CA ASN A 93 -2.10 -12.13 -18.28
C ASN A 93 -2.78 -11.00 -19.05
N GLY A 94 -2.34 -9.78 -18.77
CA GLY A 94 -2.89 -8.57 -19.36
C GLY A 94 -4.10 -8.03 -18.59
N ARG A 95 -4.21 -6.70 -18.61
CA ARG A 95 -5.19 -5.94 -17.84
C ARG A 95 -6.63 -6.38 -18.09
N ASP A 96 -7.00 -6.57 -19.35
CA ASP A 96 -8.39 -6.86 -19.70
C ASP A 96 -8.79 -8.28 -19.29
N GLU A 97 -7.86 -9.25 -19.39
CA GLU A 97 -8.08 -10.62 -18.91
C GLU A 97 -8.21 -10.64 -17.39
N VAL A 98 -7.32 -9.95 -16.67
CA VAL A 98 -7.37 -9.84 -15.20
C VAL A 98 -8.68 -9.21 -14.73
N LEU A 99 -9.13 -8.12 -15.38
CA LEU A 99 -10.38 -7.45 -15.03
C LEU A 99 -11.60 -8.32 -15.30
N SER A 100 -11.69 -8.94 -16.49
CA SER A 100 -12.86 -9.75 -16.86
C SER A 100 -13.00 -10.97 -15.97
N ASN A 101 -11.90 -11.68 -15.75
CA ASN A 101 -11.91 -12.87 -14.89
C ASN A 101 -12.03 -12.52 -13.40
N GLY A 102 -11.44 -11.41 -12.95
CA GLY A 102 -11.60 -10.92 -11.59
C GLY A 102 -13.05 -10.55 -11.28
N ARG A 103 -13.74 -9.85 -12.23
CA ARG A 103 -15.16 -9.54 -12.12
C ARG A 103 -15.99 -10.83 -12.08
N ALA A 104 -15.78 -11.75 -13.02
CA ALA A 104 -16.51 -13.02 -13.07
C ALA A 104 -16.30 -13.85 -11.79
N ALA A 105 -15.09 -13.85 -11.23
CA ALA A 105 -14.79 -14.52 -9.98
C ALA A 105 -15.53 -13.86 -8.79
N ALA A 106 -15.51 -12.53 -8.70
CA ALA A 106 -16.21 -11.79 -7.64
C ALA A 106 -17.73 -12.03 -7.69
N GLU A 107 -18.33 -12.04 -8.88
CA GLU A 107 -19.73 -12.36 -9.09
C GLU A 107 -20.05 -13.81 -8.74
N ARG A 108 -19.25 -14.77 -9.25
CA ARG A 108 -19.43 -16.22 -9.01
C ARG A 108 -19.42 -16.58 -7.54
N TRP A 109 -18.54 -15.94 -6.77
CA TRP A 109 -18.42 -16.21 -5.32
C TRP A 109 -19.18 -15.23 -4.46
N ALA A 110 -19.99 -14.36 -5.10
CA ALA A 110 -20.79 -13.35 -4.43
C ALA A 110 -19.99 -12.56 -3.39
N LEU A 111 -18.86 -11.99 -3.85
CA LEU A 111 -17.98 -11.16 -3.03
C LEU A 111 -18.76 -9.92 -2.55
N ARG A 112 -18.85 -9.73 -1.23
CA ARG A 112 -19.58 -8.63 -0.60
C ARG A 112 -18.69 -7.46 -0.23
N TRP A 113 -17.48 -7.76 0.25
CA TRP A 113 -16.47 -6.76 0.53
C TRP A 113 -15.08 -7.41 0.64
N ALA A 114 -14.05 -6.60 0.42
CA ALA A 114 -12.68 -6.96 0.69
C ALA A 114 -11.92 -5.76 1.28
N GLU A 115 -10.98 -6.03 2.17
CA GLU A 115 -10.12 -5.04 2.79
C GLU A 115 -8.71 -5.56 3.02
N MET A 116 -7.73 -4.69 3.08
CA MET A 116 -6.38 -5.03 3.50
C MET A 116 -6.32 -5.00 5.02
N SER A 117 -5.97 -6.14 5.64
CA SER A 117 -5.91 -6.28 7.10
C SER A 117 -4.51 -6.11 7.66
N ALA A 118 -3.49 -6.45 6.90
CA ALA A 118 -2.09 -6.28 7.28
C ALA A 118 -1.20 -6.15 6.04
N THR A 119 0.00 -5.62 6.26
CA THR A 119 1.05 -5.55 5.24
C THR A 119 2.42 -5.78 5.89
N THR A 120 3.32 -6.43 5.17
CA THR A 120 4.72 -6.56 5.58
C THR A 120 5.55 -5.40 5.04
N PRO A 121 6.72 -5.11 5.64
CA PRO A 121 7.68 -4.19 5.03
C PRO A 121 8.01 -4.65 3.60
N GLY A 122 7.77 -3.77 2.63
CA GLY A 122 8.07 -4.05 1.23
C GLY A 122 9.56 -3.91 0.92
N ARG A 123 9.96 -4.45 -0.22
CA ARG A 123 11.31 -4.29 -0.77
C ARG A 123 11.22 -3.47 -2.06
N GLN A 124 11.99 -2.40 -2.12
CA GLN A 124 12.15 -1.59 -3.33
C GLN A 124 13.48 -1.92 -4.00
N VAL A 125 13.43 -2.16 -5.30
CA VAL A 125 14.61 -2.29 -6.17
C VAL A 125 14.33 -1.48 -7.41
N ASP A 126 15.09 -0.44 -7.63
CA ASP A 126 14.91 0.50 -8.75
C ASP A 126 13.46 1.02 -8.86
N ASN A 127 12.79 0.74 -9.96
CA ASN A 127 11.41 1.12 -10.23
C ASN A 127 10.38 0.05 -9.83
N GLU A 128 10.79 -0.98 -9.11
CA GLU A 128 9.94 -2.07 -8.65
C GLU A 128 9.78 -2.02 -7.13
N PHE A 129 8.56 -2.23 -6.65
CA PHE A 129 8.24 -2.35 -5.24
C PHE A 129 7.43 -3.62 -4.99
N SER A 130 8.02 -4.59 -4.28
CA SER A 130 7.34 -5.80 -3.82
C SER A 130 6.82 -5.63 -2.40
N ILE A 131 5.56 -5.99 -2.16
CA ILE A 131 4.91 -5.92 -0.86
C ILE A 131 4.03 -7.14 -0.66
N GLN A 132 4.06 -7.73 0.53
CA GLN A 132 3.11 -8.75 0.89
C GLN A 132 1.95 -8.13 1.67
N VAL A 133 0.74 -8.47 1.26
CA VAL A 133 -0.48 -7.98 1.87
C VAL A 133 -1.35 -9.14 2.33
N GLN A 134 -1.99 -8.96 3.46
CA GLN A 134 -3.04 -9.83 3.92
C GLN A 134 -4.38 -9.18 3.57
N ALA A 135 -5.16 -9.85 2.72
CA ALA A 135 -6.50 -9.44 2.36
C ALA A 135 -7.53 -10.25 3.16
N ARG A 136 -8.55 -9.57 3.65
CA ARG A 136 -9.73 -10.17 4.27
C ARG A 136 -10.91 -9.91 3.35
N ALA A 137 -11.64 -10.97 2.99
CA ALA A 137 -12.79 -10.87 2.11
C ALA A 137 -13.98 -11.62 2.71
N ARG A 138 -15.21 -11.12 2.48
CA ARG A 138 -16.44 -11.78 2.85
C ARG A 138 -17.25 -12.13 1.62
N PHE A 139 -17.68 -13.35 1.55
CA PHE A 139 -18.57 -13.89 0.53
C PHE A 139 -19.97 -14.10 1.12
N GLU A 140 -20.98 -14.29 0.26
CA GLU A 140 -22.38 -14.35 0.70
C GLU A 140 -22.65 -15.45 1.73
N GLU A 141 -22.00 -16.61 1.58
CA GLU A 141 -22.29 -17.82 2.36
C GLU A 141 -21.45 -17.99 3.62
N GLY A 142 -20.62 -17.00 4.02
CA GLY A 142 -19.69 -17.39 5.03
C GLY A 142 -18.99 -16.37 5.90
N VAL A 143 -18.10 -16.93 6.68
CA VAL A 143 -17.12 -16.28 7.51
C VAL A 143 -16.15 -15.48 6.62
N ALA A 144 -15.66 -14.35 7.10
CA ALA A 144 -14.61 -13.62 6.41
C ALA A 144 -13.35 -14.50 6.26
N ASN A 145 -12.89 -14.61 5.02
CA ASN A 145 -11.70 -15.39 4.67
C ASN A 145 -10.48 -14.48 4.60
N VAL A 146 -9.36 -15.01 5.04
CA VAL A 146 -8.07 -14.31 5.03
C VAL A 146 -7.15 -14.97 4.01
N SER A 147 -6.51 -14.17 3.18
CA SER A 147 -5.57 -14.63 2.15
C SER A 147 -4.35 -13.73 2.10
N ASN A 148 -3.18 -14.31 1.79
CA ASN A 148 -1.93 -13.57 1.68
C ASN A 148 -1.49 -13.51 0.23
N TRP A 149 -1.10 -12.32 -0.20
CA TRP A 149 -0.72 -12.02 -1.57
C TRP A 149 0.57 -11.24 -1.60
N GLU A 150 1.42 -11.54 -2.55
CA GLU A 150 2.53 -10.70 -2.95
C GLU A 150 2.09 -9.85 -4.13
N LEU A 151 2.30 -8.54 -4.02
CA LEU A 151 1.99 -7.56 -5.04
C LEU A 151 3.28 -6.91 -5.50
N ILE A 152 3.53 -6.94 -6.80
CA ILE A 152 4.66 -6.26 -7.42
C ILE A 152 4.13 -5.05 -8.17
N TRP A 153 4.64 -3.89 -7.77
CA TRP A 153 4.29 -2.59 -8.35
C TRP A 153 5.47 -2.06 -9.15
N ILE A 154 5.19 -1.44 -10.31
CA ILE A 154 6.19 -0.78 -11.14
C ILE A 154 5.88 0.71 -11.19
N LYS A 155 6.94 1.52 -11.10
CA LYS A 155 6.86 2.97 -11.19
C LYS A 155 6.97 3.42 -12.64
N GLU A 156 5.91 4.04 -13.16
CA GLU A 156 5.88 4.70 -14.47
C GLU A 156 5.64 6.21 -14.27
N GLY A 157 6.67 7.00 -14.48
CA GLY A 157 6.65 8.42 -14.14
C GLY A 157 6.41 8.62 -12.64
N ASP A 158 5.34 9.33 -12.27
CA ASP A 158 4.95 9.57 -10.88
C ASP A 158 3.92 8.57 -10.34
N ARG A 159 3.60 7.52 -11.10
CA ARG A 159 2.54 6.57 -10.75
C ARG A 159 3.09 5.20 -10.49
N TRP A 160 2.58 4.55 -9.44
CA TRP A 160 2.78 3.14 -9.17
C TRP A 160 1.63 2.34 -9.77
N LEU A 161 1.94 1.40 -10.66
CA LEU A 161 0.98 0.49 -11.30
C LEU A 161 1.27 -0.94 -10.87
N LEU A 162 0.21 -1.69 -10.58
CA LEU A 162 0.31 -3.11 -10.22
C LEU A 162 0.69 -3.93 -11.45
N TYR A 163 1.82 -4.63 -11.35
CA TYR A 163 2.38 -5.42 -12.43
C TYR A 163 2.18 -6.93 -12.23
N GLU A 164 2.30 -7.41 -10.98
CA GLU A 164 2.09 -8.84 -10.71
C GLU A 164 1.38 -9.06 -9.38
N VAL A 165 0.53 -10.08 -9.36
CA VAL A 165 -0.16 -10.58 -8.17
C VAL A 165 0.16 -12.07 -8.03
N SER A 166 0.70 -12.47 -6.89
CA SER A 166 1.02 -13.87 -6.59
C SER A 166 0.43 -14.28 -5.26
N PRO A 167 -0.22 -15.44 -5.14
CA PRO A 167 -0.57 -15.98 -3.84
C PRO A 167 0.71 -16.35 -3.08
N VAL A 168 0.79 -15.96 -1.80
CA VAL A 168 1.87 -16.40 -0.92
C VAL A 168 1.53 -17.80 -0.40
N ASP A 169 2.45 -18.76 -0.54
CA ASP A 169 2.26 -20.13 -0.11
C ASP A 169 1.92 -20.20 1.39
N GLY A 170 0.76 -20.78 1.69
CA GLY A 170 0.24 -21.03 3.02
C GLY A 170 -1.07 -21.81 2.90
N PRO A 171 -1.58 -22.46 3.96
CA PRO A 171 -2.85 -23.16 3.94
C PRO A 171 -4.01 -22.18 3.93
N GLY A 172 -4.08 -21.36 2.88
CA GLY A 172 -5.06 -20.28 2.77
C GLY A 172 -5.95 -20.43 1.54
N LEU A 173 -7.11 -19.78 1.63
CA LEU A 173 -8.16 -19.78 0.62
C LEU A 173 -7.65 -19.39 -0.79
N ALA A 174 -6.65 -18.53 -0.88
CA ALA A 174 -6.08 -18.09 -2.14
C ALA A 174 -5.53 -19.26 -2.98
N ALA A 175 -4.75 -20.14 -2.36
CA ALA A 175 -4.24 -21.33 -3.05
C ALA A 175 -5.35 -22.35 -3.40
N GLU A 176 -6.40 -22.45 -2.56
CA GLU A 176 -7.56 -23.28 -2.83
C GLU A 176 -8.42 -22.69 -3.96
N MET A 177 -8.69 -21.39 -3.95
CA MET A 177 -9.43 -20.70 -5.01
C MET A 177 -8.71 -20.81 -6.35
N VAL A 178 -7.38 -20.63 -6.38
CA VAL A 178 -6.56 -20.85 -7.58
C VAL A 178 -6.70 -22.30 -8.07
N ARG A 179 -6.59 -23.28 -7.17
CA ARG A 179 -6.76 -24.71 -7.52
C ARG A 179 -8.16 -25.04 -8.03
N GLN A 180 -9.21 -24.52 -7.39
CA GLN A 180 -10.60 -24.72 -7.85
C GLN A 180 -10.87 -24.05 -9.19
N TYR A 181 -10.35 -22.84 -9.41
CA TYR A 181 -10.46 -22.17 -10.71
C TYR A 181 -9.78 -22.95 -11.82
N MET A 182 -8.57 -23.47 -11.56
CA MET A 182 -7.82 -24.29 -12.53
C MET A 182 -8.50 -25.63 -12.83
N ARG A 183 -9.19 -26.24 -11.84
CA ARG A 183 -9.95 -27.49 -12.05
C ARG A 183 -11.26 -27.29 -12.81
N GLY A 184 -11.86 -26.11 -12.72
CA GLY A 184 -13.14 -25.80 -13.37
C GLY A 184 -13.03 -25.23 -14.79
N ARG A 185 -11.83 -25.11 -15.35
CA ARG A 185 -11.63 -24.67 -16.73
C ARG A 185 -11.96 -25.82 -17.67
N PRO A 186 -13.03 -25.74 -18.53
CA PRO A 186 -13.24 -26.72 -19.59
C PRO A 186 -12.03 -26.66 -20.54
N ARG A 187 -11.50 -27.83 -20.91
CA ARG A 187 -10.44 -27.99 -21.90
C ARG A 187 -10.94 -27.64 -23.30
#